data_cfd395399d065daa39da0001c9841c5b
#
_entry.id   cfd395399d065daa39da0001c9841c5b
#
_cell.length_a   1.000
_cell.length_b   1.000
_cell.length_c   1.000
_cell.angle_alpha   90.00
_cell.angle_beta   90.00
_cell.angle_gamma   90.00
#
_symmetry.space_group_name_H-M   'P 1'
#
loop_
_entity.id
_entity.type
_entity.pdbx_description
1 polymer ?
#
loop_
_entity_poly.entity_id
_entity_poly.type
_entity_poly.pdbx_seq_one_letter_code
_entity_poly.pdbx_strand_id
1 'polypeptide(L)'
;MTTATTRPRTLAEKVWDEHVVVRGGGEGASRTPDLLYIDLHLVHEVTSPQAFEGLRLAGRPVRRPDLTIATEDHNTPTLDIDQPIADATSRTQIETLRANCAEFGVRLHPLGDAEQGIVHVVGPQLGLTQPGLTVVCGDSHTSTHGAFGALAFGIGTSEVEHVLATQTLPLKPFKTMAVTVDGTLRPGVTAKDIILAVIAKIGTGGGQGFVLEYRGEAIRNLSMEGRMTICNMSIEAGARAGMVAPDETTFAYLKDRPHAPKGEQWDEAVKYWRTLRTDDDATFDAEIRLDASKLTPFVTWGTNPGQGVPLGGVVPAAEDFEDEVARSAAARALEYMDLTPGTKMRDIPIDTVFLGSCTNGRIEDLRLAAEVIKGRHIAEGTRMLVVPGSARVRLQAMEEGLDEVFTQAGAEWRGAGC
;
A
#
# COMPACT_ATOMS: atom_id res chain seq x y z
N MET A 1 23.39 -17.58 35.01
CA MET A 1 22.49 -17.32 33.86
C MET A 1 23.17 -16.24 33.03
N THR A 2 23.89 -16.65 32.01
CA THR A 2 24.48 -15.73 31.03
C THR A 2 23.35 -15.12 30.22
N THR A 3 23.10 -13.83 30.40
CA THR A 3 22.25 -13.05 29.49
C THR A 3 22.90 -13.15 28.11
N ALA A 4 22.31 -13.97 27.23
CA ALA A 4 22.65 -13.90 25.82
C ALA A 4 22.36 -12.45 25.39
N THR A 5 23.39 -11.69 25.08
CA THR A 5 23.28 -10.38 24.43
C THR A 5 22.63 -10.65 23.08
N THR A 6 21.31 -10.43 23.00
CA THR A 6 20.61 -10.48 21.73
C THR A 6 21.22 -9.41 20.83
N ARG A 7 21.67 -9.76 19.62
CA ARG A 7 22.19 -8.79 18.66
C ARG A 7 21.14 -7.68 18.42
N PRO A 8 21.57 -6.45 18.16
CA PRO A 8 20.67 -5.38 17.75
C PRO A 8 19.88 -5.80 16.48
N ARG A 9 18.59 -5.48 16.43
CA ARG A 9 17.67 -5.90 15.36
C ARG A 9 16.95 -4.72 14.75
N THR A 10 16.70 -4.78 13.44
CA THR A 10 15.79 -3.89 12.73
C THR A 10 14.34 -4.17 13.13
N LEU A 11 13.43 -3.23 12.85
CA LEU A 11 11.99 -3.42 13.06
C LEU A 11 11.49 -4.68 12.34
N ALA A 12 11.87 -4.86 11.07
CA ALA A 12 11.48 -6.03 10.28
C ALA A 12 11.95 -7.34 10.91
N GLU A 13 13.19 -7.40 11.41
CA GLU A 13 13.74 -8.59 12.10
C GLU A 13 13.01 -8.87 13.41
N LYS A 14 12.61 -7.85 14.17
CA LYS A 14 11.84 -8.04 15.41
C LYS A 14 10.50 -8.69 15.12
N VAL A 15 9.74 -8.11 14.17
CA VAL A 15 8.42 -8.67 13.79
C VAL A 15 8.59 -10.07 13.21
N TRP A 16 9.58 -10.31 12.35
CA TRP A 16 9.88 -11.62 11.82
C TRP A 16 10.11 -12.65 12.92
N ASP A 17 11.03 -12.36 13.84
CA ASP A 17 11.45 -13.28 14.90
C ASP A 17 10.30 -13.69 15.84
N GLU A 18 9.36 -12.78 16.10
CA GLU A 18 8.19 -13.04 16.94
C GLU A 18 7.15 -13.95 16.26
N HIS A 19 7.18 -14.06 14.93
CA HIS A 19 6.21 -14.84 14.15
C HIS A 19 6.76 -16.18 13.64
N VAL A 20 8.03 -16.52 13.92
CA VAL A 20 8.60 -17.80 13.49
C VAL A 20 8.06 -18.95 14.32
N VAL A 21 7.24 -19.80 13.71
CA VAL A 21 6.72 -21.04 14.29
C VAL A 21 7.77 -22.17 14.21
N VAL A 22 8.46 -22.25 13.05
CA VAL A 22 9.54 -23.21 12.82
C VAL A 22 10.69 -22.51 12.11
N ARG A 23 11.88 -22.58 12.71
CA ARG A 23 13.10 -22.04 12.08
C ARG A 23 13.60 -22.97 10.99
N GLY A 24 13.89 -22.43 9.83
CA GLY A 24 14.60 -23.12 8.77
C GLY A 24 16.05 -23.42 9.15
N GLY A 25 16.60 -24.50 8.60
CA GLY A 25 18.00 -24.89 8.79
C GLY A 25 18.90 -24.47 7.64
N GLY A 26 20.22 -24.53 7.85
CA GLY A 26 21.23 -24.19 6.85
C GLY A 26 21.59 -22.70 6.81
N GLU A 27 22.56 -22.37 5.96
CA GLU A 27 23.06 -20.99 5.79
C GLU A 27 23.08 -20.59 4.30
N GLY A 28 23.05 -19.29 4.04
CA GLY A 28 23.16 -18.71 2.70
C GLY A 28 22.10 -19.25 1.72
N ALA A 29 22.53 -19.66 0.54
CA ALA A 29 21.63 -20.16 -0.51
C ALA A 29 20.95 -21.49 -0.15
N SER A 30 21.57 -22.31 0.71
CA SER A 30 21.04 -23.60 1.15
C SER A 30 20.08 -23.50 2.34
N ARG A 31 19.85 -22.30 2.87
CA ARG A 31 18.90 -22.08 3.97
C ARG A 31 17.49 -22.46 3.53
N THR A 32 16.85 -23.35 4.29
CA THR A 32 15.43 -23.66 4.14
C THR A 32 14.57 -22.52 4.70
N PRO A 33 13.34 -22.33 4.19
CA PRO A 33 12.44 -21.30 4.70
C PRO A 33 12.12 -21.45 6.19
N ASP A 34 11.95 -20.33 6.89
CA ASP A 34 11.26 -20.27 8.17
C ASP A 34 9.75 -20.43 7.92
N LEU A 35 9.02 -21.02 8.83
CA LEU A 35 7.56 -21.05 8.81
C LEU A 35 7.04 -19.91 9.69
N LEU A 36 6.41 -18.91 9.07
CA LEU A 36 5.87 -17.73 9.74
C LEU A 36 4.39 -17.91 10.02
N TYR A 37 3.93 -17.53 11.21
CA TYR A 37 2.51 -17.32 11.52
C TYR A 37 2.03 -16.03 10.86
N ILE A 38 0.78 -16.00 10.37
CA ILE A 38 0.13 -14.84 9.76
C ILE A 38 -1.02 -14.38 10.66
N ASP A 39 -0.95 -13.13 11.14
CA ASP A 39 -1.96 -12.58 12.05
C ASP A 39 -3.22 -12.11 11.33
N LEU A 40 -3.06 -11.55 10.12
CA LEU A 40 -4.18 -11.02 9.35
C LEU A 40 -4.04 -11.43 7.88
N HIS A 41 -5.06 -12.11 7.38
CA HIS A 41 -5.18 -12.45 5.96
C HIS A 41 -6.31 -11.65 5.32
N LEU A 42 -5.97 -10.75 4.41
CA LEU A 42 -6.92 -9.97 3.64
C LEU A 42 -7.15 -10.64 2.28
N VAL A 43 -8.41 -10.68 1.86
CA VAL A 43 -8.84 -11.43 0.67
C VAL A 43 -9.75 -10.56 -0.20
N HIS A 44 -9.61 -10.70 -1.52
CA HIS A 44 -10.49 -10.07 -2.51
C HIS A 44 -10.81 -11.03 -3.67
N GLU A 45 -11.66 -10.61 -4.59
CA GLU A 45 -12.24 -11.49 -5.63
C GLU A 45 -11.25 -11.96 -6.70
N VAL A 46 -10.12 -11.26 -6.90
CA VAL A 46 -9.23 -11.57 -8.04
C VAL A 46 -8.34 -12.79 -7.79
N THR A 47 -7.74 -12.89 -6.61
CA THR A 47 -6.71 -13.89 -6.30
C THR A 47 -7.20 -15.05 -5.44
N SER A 48 -8.46 -15.02 -4.99
CA SER A 48 -9.02 -16.00 -4.06
C SER A 48 -9.79 -17.17 -4.69
N PRO A 49 -10.39 -17.09 -5.89
CA PRO A 49 -11.23 -18.17 -6.40
C PRO A 49 -10.54 -19.53 -6.44
N GLN A 50 -9.34 -19.60 -7.01
CA GLN A 50 -8.57 -20.84 -7.12
C GLN A 50 -8.07 -21.33 -5.74
N ALA A 51 -7.77 -20.42 -4.84
CA ALA A 51 -7.35 -20.75 -3.47
C ALA A 51 -8.46 -21.45 -2.69
N PHE A 52 -9.70 -20.95 -2.74
CA PHE A 52 -10.84 -21.61 -2.12
C PHE A 52 -11.20 -22.94 -2.82
N GLU A 53 -11.05 -23.01 -4.14
CA GLU A 53 -11.25 -24.27 -4.87
C GLU A 53 -10.23 -25.34 -4.44
N GLY A 54 -8.94 -24.97 -4.25
CA GLY A 54 -7.93 -25.86 -3.72
C GLY A 54 -8.29 -26.41 -2.34
N LEU A 55 -8.81 -25.56 -1.42
CA LEU A 55 -9.31 -26.01 -0.13
C LEU A 55 -10.45 -27.01 -0.26
N ARG A 56 -11.42 -26.73 -1.14
CA ARG A 56 -12.58 -27.60 -1.37
C ARG A 56 -12.16 -28.97 -1.89
N LEU A 57 -11.26 -29.01 -2.89
CA LEU A 57 -10.73 -30.25 -3.45
C LEU A 57 -9.93 -31.05 -2.41
N ALA A 58 -9.22 -30.37 -1.51
CA ALA A 58 -8.45 -31.00 -0.43
C ALA A 58 -9.31 -31.36 0.81
N GLY A 59 -10.59 -31.01 0.82
CA GLY A 59 -11.47 -31.21 1.99
C GLY A 59 -11.03 -30.44 3.24
N ARG A 60 -10.43 -29.25 3.08
CA ARG A 60 -9.89 -28.45 4.18
C ARG A 60 -10.75 -27.22 4.46
N PRO A 61 -11.04 -26.92 5.74
CA PRO A 61 -11.66 -25.64 6.10
C PRO A 61 -10.63 -24.50 6.07
N VAL A 62 -11.11 -23.26 6.09
CA VAL A 62 -10.27 -22.10 6.46
C VAL A 62 -9.85 -22.26 7.91
N ARG A 63 -8.56 -22.15 8.17
CA ARG A 63 -7.97 -22.42 9.50
C ARG A 63 -8.39 -21.40 10.55
N ARG A 64 -8.37 -20.12 10.17
CA ARG A 64 -8.69 -18.98 11.06
C ARG A 64 -9.61 -17.99 10.33
N PRO A 65 -10.91 -18.31 10.17
CA PRO A 65 -11.85 -17.39 9.54
C PRO A 65 -12.01 -16.07 10.31
N ASP A 66 -11.71 -16.07 11.60
CA ASP A 66 -11.71 -14.89 12.48
C ASP A 66 -10.53 -13.93 12.21
N LEU A 67 -9.44 -14.40 11.58
CA LEU A 67 -8.29 -13.62 11.15
C LEU A 67 -8.25 -13.41 9.63
N THR A 68 -9.30 -13.79 8.91
CA THR A 68 -9.44 -13.65 7.48
C THR A 68 -10.61 -12.72 7.17
N ILE A 69 -10.34 -11.62 6.47
CA ILE A 69 -11.34 -10.62 6.11
C ILE A 69 -11.34 -10.44 4.60
N ALA A 70 -12.52 -10.50 3.99
CA ALA A 70 -12.72 -10.29 2.56
C ALA A 70 -13.43 -8.97 2.27
N THR A 71 -13.11 -8.36 1.15
CA THR A 71 -13.82 -7.19 0.60
C THR A 71 -13.91 -7.30 -0.92
N GLU A 72 -14.92 -6.68 -1.50
CA GLU A 72 -15.08 -6.56 -2.95
C GLU A 72 -14.51 -5.19 -3.36
N ASP A 73 -13.45 -5.15 -4.17
CA ASP A 73 -12.76 -3.90 -4.46
C ASP A 73 -12.14 -3.75 -5.87
N HIS A 74 -11.70 -4.84 -6.51
CA HIS A 74 -11.01 -4.79 -7.80
C HIS A 74 -11.96 -4.83 -9.01
N ASN A 75 -13.01 -5.64 -8.95
CA ASN A 75 -13.96 -5.83 -10.05
C ASN A 75 -15.34 -5.22 -9.74
N THR A 76 -15.37 -4.21 -8.89
CA THR A 76 -16.60 -3.51 -8.52
C THR A 76 -16.83 -2.29 -9.42
N PRO A 77 -18.07 -2.05 -9.87
CA PRO A 77 -18.42 -0.79 -10.53
C PRO A 77 -18.35 0.36 -9.52
N THR A 78 -17.96 1.54 -9.99
CA THR A 78 -17.95 2.78 -9.20
C THR A 78 -19.11 3.72 -9.53
N LEU A 79 -19.95 3.33 -10.50
CA LEU A 79 -21.24 3.93 -10.83
C LEU A 79 -22.32 2.87 -10.78
N ASP A 80 -23.57 3.28 -10.52
CA ASP A 80 -24.75 2.42 -10.54
C ASP A 80 -24.54 1.13 -9.71
N ILE A 81 -23.94 1.27 -8.53
CA ILE A 81 -23.51 0.16 -7.67
C ILE A 81 -24.67 -0.72 -7.17
N ASP A 82 -25.89 -0.24 -7.28
CA ASP A 82 -27.15 -0.93 -6.99
C ASP A 82 -27.68 -1.76 -8.17
N GLN A 83 -27.07 -1.62 -9.35
CA GLN A 83 -27.42 -2.38 -10.54
C GLN A 83 -26.55 -3.65 -10.65
N PRO A 84 -27.03 -4.69 -11.36
CA PRO A 84 -26.23 -5.86 -11.66
C PRO A 84 -24.94 -5.47 -12.40
N ILE A 85 -23.81 -6.05 -11.99
CA ILE A 85 -22.50 -5.81 -12.63
C ILE A 85 -22.60 -6.25 -14.11
N ALA A 86 -22.40 -5.30 -15.02
CA ALA A 86 -22.60 -5.52 -16.46
C ALA A 86 -21.56 -6.47 -17.06
N ASP A 87 -20.27 -6.31 -16.68
CA ASP A 87 -19.22 -7.21 -17.14
C ASP A 87 -19.39 -8.61 -16.53
N ALA A 88 -19.46 -9.62 -17.40
CA ALA A 88 -19.74 -10.99 -16.98
C ALA A 88 -18.59 -11.62 -16.17
N THR A 89 -17.33 -11.26 -16.47
CA THR A 89 -16.16 -11.78 -15.77
C THR A 89 -16.09 -11.20 -14.36
N SER A 90 -16.23 -9.90 -14.25
CA SER A 90 -16.26 -9.18 -12.96
C SER A 90 -17.40 -9.70 -12.09
N ARG A 91 -18.60 -9.83 -12.65
CA ARG A 91 -19.75 -10.39 -11.93
C ARG A 91 -19.48 -11.80 -11.41
N THR A 92 -18.94 -12.68 -12.25
CA THR A 92 -18.63 -14.06 -11.83
C THR A 92 -17.62 -14.09 -10.70
N GLN A 93 -16.58 -13.26 -10.74
CA GLN A 93 -15.58 -13.19 -9.67
C GLN A 93 -16.17 -12.70 -8.35
N ILE A 94 -16.99 -11.67 -8.38
CA ILE A 94 -17.72 -11.15 -7.21
C ILE A 94 -18.66 -12.20 -6.62
N GLU A 95 -19.48 -12.83 -7.46
CA GLU A 95 -20.40 -13.89 -7.01
C GLU A 95 -19.66 -15.10 -6.44
N THR A 96 -18.52 -15.46 -7.02
CA THR A 96 -17.66 -16.54 -6.53
C THR A 96 -17.06 -16.20 -5.17
N LEU A 97 -16.58 -14.96 -4.96
CA LEU A 97 -16.09 -14.53 -3.65
C LEU A 97 -17.20 -14.62 -2.58
N ARG A 98 -18.41 -14.13 -2.89
CA ARG A 98 -19.57 -14.21 -1.99
C ARG A 98 -19.91 -15.65 -1.61
N ALA A 99 -19.95 -16.54 -2.58
CA ALA A 99 -20.24 -17.96 -2.37
C ALA A 99 -19.15 -18.61 -1.49
N ASN A 100 -17.88 -18.38 -1.80
CA ASN A 100 -16.75 -18.89 -1.05
C ASN A 100 -16.73 -18.38 0.40
N CYS A 101 -16.93 -17.08 0.61
CA CYS A 101 -16.98 -16.51 1.95
C CYS A 101 -18.11 -17.09 2.79
N ALA A 102 -19.30 -17.30 2.19
CA ALA A 102 -20.44 -17.94 2.86
C ALA A 102 -20.15 -19.41 3.20
N GLU A 103 -19.57 -20.18 2.27
CA GLU A 103 -19.21 -21.59 2.47
C GLU A 103 -18.17 -21.80 3.56
N PHE A 104 -17.10 -20.98 3.55
CA PHE A 104 -15.97 -21.14 4.47
C PHE A 104 -16.05 -20.30 5.75
N GLY A 105 -17.15 -19.55 5.94
CA GLY A 105 -17.37 -18.74 7.13
C GLY A 105 -16.44 -17.53 7.25
N VAL A 106 -15.96 -16.98 6.11
CA VAL A 106 -15.12 -15.80 6.07
C VAL A 106 -16.00 -14.55 6.05
N ARG A 107 -15.66 -13.57 6.90
CA ARG A 107 -16.33 -12.26 6.91
C ARG A 107 -16.07 -11.51 5.62
N LEU A 108 -17.14 -11.05 4.96
CA LEU A 108 -17.08 -10.28 3.72
C LEU A 108 -17.71 -8.89 3.92
N HIS A 109 -17.07 -7.86 3.37
CA HIS A 109 -17.63 -6.53 3.13
C HIS A 109 -17.99 -6.39 1.64
N PRO A 110 -19.25 -6.71 1.27
CA PRO A 110 -19.67 -6.69 -0.13
C PRO A 110 -19.91 -5.27 -0.64
N LEU A 111 -20.00 -5.12 -1.96
CA LEU A 111 -20.40 -3.88 -2.61
C LEU A 111 -21.75 -3.39 -2.06
N GLY A 112 -21.80 -2.13 -1.64
CA GLY A 112 -22.94 -1.51 -0.97
C GLY A 112 -22.91 -1.57 0.55
N ASP A 113 -22.00 -2.33 1.17
CA ASP A 113 -21.75 -2.29 2.62
C ASP A 113 -21.04 -0.97 3.00
N ALA A 114 -21.42 -0.40 4.15
CA ALA A 114 -20.80 0.84 4.65
C ALA A 114 -19.29 0.70 4.96
N GLU A 115 -18.81 -0.52 5.17
CA GLU A 115 -17.40 -0.84 5.43
C GLU A 115 -16.68 -1.39 4.19
N GLN A 116 -17.35 -1.47 3.03
CA GLN A 116 -16.75 -1.88 1.77
C GLN A 116 -15.74 -0.83 1.29
N GLY A 117 -14.70 -1.29 0.62
CA GLY A 117 -13.71 -0.45 -0.02
C GLY A 117 -12.44 -1.21 -0.37
N ILE A 118 -11.47 -0.48 -0.86
CA ILE A 118 -10.16 -1.03 -1.20
C ILE A 118 -9.56 -1.72 0.04
N VAL A 119 -9.14 -2.95 -0.12
CA VAL A 119 -8.66 -3.80 0.98
C VAL A 119 -7.59 -3.12 1.85
N HIS A 120 -6.69 -2.33 1.23
CA HIS A 120 -5.62 -1.59 1.92
C HIS A 120 -6.08 -0.27 2.55
N VAL A 121 -7.33 0.12 2.35
CA VAL A 121 -8.00 1.23 3.05
C VAL A 121 -8.87 0.68 4.18
N VAL A 122 -9.59 -0.40 3.94
CA VAL A 122 -10.50 -1.04 4.92
C VAL A 122 -9.73 -1.55 6.13
N GLY A 123 -8.65 -2.30 5.94
CA GLY A 123 -7.85 -2.85 7.05
C GLY A 123 -7.40 -1.80 8.08
N PRO A 124 -6.70 -0.73 7.65
CA PRO A 124 -6.35 0.40 8.50
C PRO A 124 -7.55 1.11 9.13
N GLN A 125 -8.56 1.42 8.33
CA GLN A 125 -9.73 2.19 8.74
C GLN A 125 -10.52 1.50 9.84
N LEU A 126 -10.61 0.17 9.81
CA LEU A 126 -11.27 -0.64 10.81
C LEU A 126 -10.39 -0.93 12.04
N GLY A 127 -9.10 -0.60 12.00
CA GLY A 127 -8.14 -0.92 13.06
C GLY A 127 -7.75 -2.40 13.10
N LEU A 128 -7.93 -3.12 11.97
CA LEU A 128 -7.49 -4.50 11.80
C LEU A 128 -5.96 -4.56 11.65
N THR A 129 -5.38 -3.56 10.97
CA THR A 129 -3.93 -3.39 10.84
C THR A 129 -3.37 -2.75 12.10
N GLN A 130 -2.50 -3.46 12.80
CA GLN A 130 -1.89 -2.98 14.04
C GLN A 130 -0.37 -3.17 14.02
N PRO A 131 0.39 -2.41 14.84
CA PRO A 131 1.84 -2.57 14.92
C PRO A 131 2.26 -3.99 15.32
N GLY A 132 3.30 -4.47 14.70
CA GLY A 132 3.91 -5.76 15.01
C GLY A 132 3.22 -6.97 14.39
N LEU A 133 2.11 -6.81 13.66
CA LEU A 133 1.43 -7.91 12.99
C LEU A 133 2.15 -8.32 11.70
N THR A 134 1.94 -9.57 11.30
CA THR A 134 2.17 -10.06 9.94
C THR A 134 0.85 -9.99 9.16
N VAL A 135 0.86 -9.29 8.01
CA VAL A 135 -0.33 -9.09 7.18
C VAL A 135 -0.06 -9.54 5.76
N VAL A 136 -0.93 -10.37 5.21
CA VAL A 136 -0.83 -10.82 3.81
C VAL A 136 -2.14 -10.63 3.05
N CYS A 137 -2.00 -10.43 1.74
CA CYS A 137 -3.11 -10.38 0.79
C CYS A 137 -2.62 -10.83 -0.59
N GLY A 138 -3.51 -11.28 -1.44
CA GLY A 138 -3.21 -11.59 -2.84
C GLY A 138 -2.99 -10.35 -3.72
N ASP A 139 -2.53 -9.25 -3.16
CA ASP A 139 -2.27 -7.96 -3.81
C ASP A 139 -0.90 -7.42 -3.38
N SER A 140 -0.13 -6.91 -4.35
CA SER A 140 1.21 -6.39 -4.11
C SER A 140 1.22 -5.18 -3.16
N HIS A 141 0.20 -4.30 -3.22
CA HIS A 141 0.10 -3.11 -2.38
C HIS A 141 -0.24 -3.41 -0.90
N THR A 142 -0.24 -4.67 -0.49
CA THR A 142 -0.29 -5.08 0.92
C THR A 142 0.80 -4.40 1.76
N SER A 143 1.90 -3.99 1.14
CA SER A 143 2.96 -3.20 1.78
C SER A 143 2.44 -1.92 2.46
N THR A 144 1.27 -1.40 2.06
CA THR A 144 0.59 -0.25 2.69
C THR A 144 0.48 -0.39 4.21
N HIS A 145 0.17 -1.61 4.68
CA HIS A 145 -0.03 -1.89 6.10
C HIS A 145 1.24 -1.73 6.93
N GLY A 146 2.41 -1.74 6.28
CA GLY A 146 3.69 -1.48 6.94
C GLY A 146 3.84 -0.06 7.50
N ALA A 147 2.99 0.88 7.10
CA ALA A 147 2.89 2.21 7.68
C ALA A 147 2.58 2.21 9.18
N PHE A 148 2.02 1.12 9.68
CA PHE A 148 1.71 0.88 11.09
C PHE A 148 2.82 0.13 11.84
N GLY A 149 3.92 -0.23 11.18
CA GLY A 149 4.95 -1.11 11.77
C GLY A 149 4.58 -2.60 11.71
N ALA A 150 3.64 -2.97 10.84
CA ALA A 150 3.35 -4.35 10.50
C ALA A 150 4.32 -4.85 9.42
N LEU A 151 4.67 -6.13 9.43
CA LEU A 151 5.37 -6.78 8.33
C LEU A 151 4.31 -7.28 7.34
N ALA A 152 4.08 -6.49 6.30
CA ALA A 152 2.97 -6.67 5.38
C ALA A 152 3.45 -6.79 3.93
N PHE A 153 2.99 -7.83 3.21
CA PHE A 153 3.44 -8.08 1.84
C PHE A 153 2.42 -8.89 1.03
N GLY A 154 2.48 -8.69 -0.29
CA GLY A 154 1.68 -9.43 -1.26
C GLY A 154 2.13 -10.88 -1.40
N ILE A 155 1.17 -11.78 -1.65
CA ILE A 155 1.39 -13.22 -1.85
C ILE A 155 0.67 -13.71 -3.11
N GLY A 156 1.18 -14.77 -3.72
CA GLY A 156 0.56 -15.39 -4.89
C GLY A 156 -0.64 -16.28 -4.53
N THR A 157 -1.46 -16.62 -5.51
CA THR A 157 -2.70 -17.42 -5.33
C THR A 157 -2.46 -18.74 -4.59
N SER A 158 -1.37 -19.46 -4.88
CA SER A 158 -1.02 -20.70 -4.17
C SER A 158 -0.64 -20.45 -2.71
N GLU A 159 -0.04 -19.30 -2.42
CA GLU A 159 0.27 -18.89 -1.05
C GLU A 159 -1.01 -18.44 -0.31
N VAL A 160 -1.97 -17.81 -1.00
CA VAL A 160 -3.31 -17.52 -0.45
C VAL A 160 -3.99 -18.81 0.01
N GLU A 161 -4.00 -19.86 -0.82
CA GLU A 161 -4.51 -21.19 -0.45
C GLU A 161 -3.81 -21.73 0.79
N HIS A 162 -2.46 -21.66 0.80
CA HIS A 162 -1.66 -22.17 1.93
C HIS A 162 -2.01 -21.44 3.24
N VAL A 163 -2.11 -20.09 3.21
CA VAL A 163 -2.46 -19.30 4.41
C VAL A 163 -3.89 -19.57 4.86
N LEU A 164 -4.85 -19.67 3.95
CA LEU A 164 -6.23 -20.07 4.29
C LEU A 164 -6.26 -21.43 5.01
N ALA A 165 -5.48 -22.41 4.53
CA ALA A 165 -5.42 -23.76 5.08
C ALA A 165 -4.70 -23.86 6.42
N THR A 166 -3.66 -23.05 6.67
CA THR A 166 -2.69 -23.28 7.75
C THR A 166 -2.48 -22.08 8.68
N GLN A 167 -2.82 -20.88 8.25
CA GLN A 167 -2.49 -19.59 8.87
C GLN A 167 -0.97 -19.37 9.00
N THR A 168 -0.19 -19.99 8.15
CA THR A 168 1.27 -19.89 8.13
C THR A 168 1.79 -19.74 6.70
N LEU A 169 3.03 -19.28 6.55
CA LEU A 169 3.69 -19.18 5.24
C LEU A 169 5.18 -19.51 5.36
N PRO A 170 5.72 -20.41 4.50
CA PRO A 170 7.14 -20.72 4.47
C PRO A 170 7.89 -19.64 3.65
N LEU A 171 8.76 -18.88 4.30
CA LEU A 171 9.53 -17.79 3.69
C LEU A 171 10.99 -17.77 4.14
N LYS A 172 11.87 -17.31 3.25
CA LYS A 172 13.25 -16.95 3.64
C LYS A 172 13.26 -15.53 4.19
N PRO A 173 14.08 -15.23 5.21
CA PRO A 173 14.22 -13.87 5.73
C PRO A 173 14.55 -12.87 4.62
N PHE A 174 13.93 -11.71 4.67
CA PHE A 174 14.19 -10.61 3.76
C PHE A 174 15.46 -9.86 4.16
N LYS A 175 16.10 -9.23 3.21
CA LYS A 175 17.09 -8.18 3.46
C LYS A 175 16.40 -6.92 3.95
N THR A 176 17.13 -6.05 4.63
CA THR A 176 16.63 -4.78 5.16
C THR A 176 17.35 -3.58 4.54
N MET A 177 16.60 -2.56 4.17
CA MET A 177 17.15 -1.32 3.63
C MET A 177 16.59 -0.12 4.39
N ALA A 178 17.48 0.71 4.94
CA ALA A 178 17.08 1.98 5.53
C ALA A 178 16.89 3.04 4.45
N VAL A 179 15.74 3.71 4.47
CA VAL A 179 15.45 4.89 3.64
C VAL A 179 15.27 6.07 4.59
N THR A 180 16.35 6.83 4.79
CA THR A 180 16.35 7.97 5.70
C THR A 180 16.06 9.27 4.96
N VAL A 181 15.00 9.97 5.38
CA VAL A 181 14.57 11.25 4.80
C VAL A 181 14.58 12.29 5.92
N ASP A 182 15.60 13.14 5.92
CA ASP A 182 15.77 14.18 6.93
C ASP A 182 15.47 15.57 6.37
N GLY A 183 15.19 16.51 7.28
CA GLY A 183 14.81 17.87 6.95
C GLY A 183 13.30 18.06 6.78
N THR A 184 12.90 19.29 6.46
CA THR A 184 11.50 19.69 6.35
C THR A 184 11.06 19.75 4.89
N LEU A 185 9.90 19.16 4.58
CA LEU A 185 9.29 19.24 3.25
C LEU A 185 8.88 20.68 2.94
N ARG A 186 9.09 21.09 1.68
CA ARG A 186 8.62 22.39 1.20
C ARG A 186 7.10 22.38 1.01
N PRO A 187 6.43 23.54 1.09
CA PRO A 187 5.02 23.64 0.73
C PRO A 187 4.74 23.06 -0.67
N GLY A 188 3.69 22.24 -0.77
CA GLY A 188 3.30 21.56 -2.01
C GLY A 188 4.07 20.27 -2.32
N VAL A 189 5.01 19.85 -1.47
CA VAL A 189 5.67 18.54 -1.55
C VAL A 189 4.98 17.57 -0.60
N THR A 190 4.61 16.42 -1.08
CA THR A 190 3.84 15.39 -0.38
C THR A 190 4.65 14.11 -0.16
N ALA A 191 4.07 13.16 0.55
CA ALA A 191 4.63 11.82 0.73
C ALA A 191 4.84 11.09 -0.62
N LYS A 192 3.97 11.34 -1.60
CA LYS A 192 4.11 10.77 -2.94
C LYS A 192 5.36 11.25 -3.67
N ASP A 193 5.72 12.52 -3.48
CA ASP A 193 6.95 13.06 -4.07
C ASP A 193 8.20 12.42 -3.45
N ILE A 194 8.17 12.12 -2.15
CA ILE A 194 9.25 11.39 -1.47
C ILE A 194 9.45 10.02 -2.11
N ILE A 195 8.39 9.23 -2.20
CA ILE A 195 8.54 7.85 -2.70
C ILE A 195 8.86 7.81 -4.19
N LEU A 196 8.34 8.72 -5.01
CA LEU A 196 8.70 8.84 -6.41
C LEU A 196 10.18 9.21 -6.58
N ALA A 197 10.71 10.11 -5.74
CA ALA A 197 12.13 10.45 -5.73
C ALA A 197 13.01 9.25 -5.29
N VAL A 198 12.55 8.44 -4.34
CA VAL A 198 13.22 7.18 -3.96
C VAL A 198 13.28 6.23 -5.15
N ILE A 199 12.13 5.97 -5.80
CA ILE A 199 12.03 5.04 -6.94
C ILE A 199 12.89 5.53 -8.10
N ALA A 200 12.86 6.83 -8.41
CA ALA A 200 13.71 7.40 -9.45
C ALA A 200 15.22 7.24 -9.14
N LYS A 201 15.58 7.28 -7.85
CA LYS A 201 16.98 7.14 -7.41
C LYS A 201 17.50 5.72 -7.48
N ILE A 202 16.69 4.72 -7.10
CA ILE A 202 17.14 3.32 -7.01
C ILE A 202 16.63 2.44 -8.15
N GLY A 203 15.72 2.96 -8.98
CA GLY A 203 15.05 2.22 -10.04
C GLY A 203 13.95 1.30 -9.51
N THR A 204 13.16 0.74 -10.43
CA THR A 204 12.04 -0.17 -10.13
C THR A 204 12.48 -1.55 -9.64
N GLY A 205 13.76 -1.87 -9.65
CA GLY A 205 14.35 -3.12 -9.14
C GLY A 205 15.29 -2.94 -7.95
N GLY A 206 15.58 -1.70 -7.53
CA GLY A 206 16.57 -1.42 -6.47
C GLY A 206 16.19 -1.95 -5.09
N GLY A 207 14.90 -2.14 -4.85
CA GLY A 207 14.37 -2.73 -3.60
C GLY A 207 14.17 -4.23 -3.63
N GLN A 208 14.56 -4.94 -4.70
CA GLN A 208 14.27 -6.36 -4.85
C GLN A 208 14.88 -7.21 -3.74
N GLY A 209 14.03 -7.96 -3.03
CA GLY A 209 14.41 -8.80 -1.90
C GLY A 209 14.55 -8.07 -0.57
N PHE A 210 14.27 -6.76 -0.54
CA PHE A 210 14.35 -5.93 0.66
C PHE A 210 12.98 -5.64 1.28
N VAL A 211 12.97 -5.44 2.59
CA VAL A 211 12.01 -4.64 3.32
C VAL A 211 12.61 -3.25 3.48
N LEU A 212 11.91 -2.21 3.01
CA LEU A 212 12.34 -0.82 3.15
C LEU A 212 11.83 -0.27 4.48
N GLU A 213 12.72 0.16 5.37
CA GLU A 213 12.34 0.89 6.58
C GLU A 213 12.51 2.40 6.36
N TYR A 214 11.40 3.11 6.28
CA TYR A 214 11.38 4.57 6.14
C TYR A 214 11.56 5.23 7.49
N ARG A 215 12.54 6.13 7.58
CA ARG A 215 12.95 6.79 8.82
C ARG A 215 13.45 8.22 8.57
N GLY A 216 13.73 8.95 9.61
CA GLY A 216 14.17 10.34 9.55
C GLY A 216 13.08 11.33 9.94
N GLU A 217 13.44 12.61 10.03
CA GLU A 217 12.56 13.67 10.53
C GLU A 217 11.32 13.85 9.63
N ALA A 218 11.52 13.89 8.31
CA ALA A 218 10.43 14.09 7.38
C ALA A 218 9.39 12.97 7.46
N ILE A 219 9.83 11.71 7.65
CA ILE A 219 8.93 10.56 7.77
C ILE A 219 8.11 10.60 9.06
N ARG A 220 8.75 10.96 10.19
CA ARG A 220 8.05 11.10 11.48
C ARG A 220 6.97 12.17 11.45
N ASN A 221 7.18 13.23 10.66
CA ASN A 221 6.25 14.35 10.54
C ASN A 221 5.10 14.09 9.55
N LEU A 222 5.10 12.97 8.83
CA LEU A 222 3.98 12.59 7.95
C LEU A 222 2.77 12.16 8.77
N SER A 223 1.59 12.44 8.22
CA SER A 223 0.33 11.82 8.63
C SER A 223 0.38 10.30 8.38
N MET A 224 -0.57 9.56 8.95
CA MET A 224 -0.70 8.12 8.64
C MET A 224 -1.02 7.89 7.17
N GLU A 225 -1.81 8.73 6.54
CA GLU A 225 -2.13 8.69 5.12
C GLU A 225 -0.87 8.84 4.27
N GLY A 226 0.00 9.80 4.62
CA GLY A 226 1.30 9.97 3.96
C GLY A 226 2.23 8.77 4.14
N ARG A 227 2.28 8.19 5.36
CA ARG A 227 3.06 6.96 5.62
C ARG A 227 2.51 5.77 4.83
N MET A 228 1.18 5.63 4.73
CA MET A 228 0.54 4.61 3.91
C MET A 228 0.87 4.79 2.42
N THR A 229 0.90 6.01 1.90
CA THR A 229 1.31 6.29 0.52
C THR A 229 2.74 5.83 0.25
N ILE A 230 3.70 6.12 1.14
CA ILE A 230 5.11 5.71 0.96
C ILE A 230 5.24 4.18 1.02
N CYS A 231 4.63 3.54 2.00
CA CYS A 231 4.68 2.09 2.14
C CYS A 231 3.96 1.38 0.99
N ASN A 232 2.83 1.91 0.53
CA ASN A 232 2.09 1.43 -0.63
C ASN A 232 3.00 1.35 -1.86
N MET A 233 3.68 2.43 -2.19
CA MET A 233 4.52 2.52 -3.39
C MET A 233 5.93 1.91 -3.23
N SER A 234 6.23 1.24 -2.13
CA SER A 234 7.48 0.48 -1.98
C SER A 234 7.59 -0.65 -3.01
N ILE A 235 6.46 -1.19 -3.45
CA ILE A 235 6.41 -2.25 -4.43
C ILE A 235 6.88 -1.80 -5.81
N GLU A 236 6.68 -0.53 -6.18
CA GLU A 236 7.16 0.05 -7.42
C GLU A 236 8.69 0.20 -7.46
N ALA A 237 9.34 0.20 -6.30
CA ALA A 237 10.80 0.08 -6.18
C ALA A 237 11.27 -1.39 -6.26
N GLY A 238 10.35 -2.35 -6.42
CA GLY A 238 10.63 -3.79 -6.40
C GLY A 238 10.76 -4.38 -5.00
N ALA A 239 10.49 -3.60 -3.95
CA ALA A 239 10.61 -4.08 -2.57
C ALA A 239 9.56 -5.12 -2.20
N ARG A 240 9.87 -5.95 -1.22
CA ARG A 240 8.93 -6.93 -0.69
C ARG A 240 7.90 -6.29 0.24
N ALA A 241 8.31 -5.29 1.00
CA ALA A 241 7.49 -4.52 1.93
C ALA A 241 8.10 -3.14 2.19
N GLY A 242 7.29 -2.20 2.66
CA GLY A 242 7.74 -0.96 3.26
C GLY A 242 7.25 -0.88 4.71
N MET A 243 8.03 -0.33 5.62
CA MET A 243 7.68 -0.22 7.03
C MET A 243 8.03 1.16 7.57
N VAL A 244 7.21 1.65 8.50
CA VAL A 244 7.50 2.82 9.36
C VAL A 244 7.35 2.37 10.80
N ALA A 245 8.31 2.67 11.66
CA ALA A 245 8.20 2.37 13.08
C ALA A 245 6.99 3.09 13.68
N PRO A 246 6.13 2.40 14.46
CA PRO A 246 4.95 3.00 15.06
C PRO A 246 5.34 4.04 16.12
N ASP A 247 4.60 5.13 16.16
CA ASP A 247 4.77 6.24 17.10
C ASP A 247 3.42 6.83 17.52
N GLU A 248 3.43 7.97 18.18
CA GLU A 248 2.21 8.64 18.68
C GLU A 248 1.21 8.95 17.56
N THR A 249 1.69 9.23 16.33
CA THR A 249 0.81 9.43 15.16
C THR A 249 0.06 8.14 14.82
N THR A 250 0.77 7.01 14.86
CA THR A 250 0.17 5.68 14.64
C THR A 250 -0.84 5.34 15.73
N PHE A 251 -0.50 5.60 17.00
CA PHE A 251 -1.40 5.31 18.12
C PHE A 251 -2.65 6.19 18.08
N ALA A 252 -2.50 7.48 17.79
CA ALA A 252 -3.63 8.39 17.64
C ALA A 252 -4.58 7.96 16.51
N TYR A 253 -4.05 7.47 15.39
CA TYR A 253 -4.86 6.97 14.28
C TYR A 253 -5.66 5.72 14.65
N LEU A 254 -5.05 4.78 15.41
CA LEU A 254 -5.68 3.51 15.78
C LEU A 254 -6.67 3.64 16.94
N LYS A 255 -6.50 4.67 17.78
CA LYS A 255 -7.34 4.86 18.95
C LYS A 255 -8.81 4.91 18.53
N ASP A 256 -9.64 4.16 19.26
CA ASP A 256 -11.10 4.08 19.09
C ASP A 256 -11.57 3.46 17.75
N ARG A 257 -10.68 2.92 16.92
CA ARG A 257 -11.08 2.14 15.74
C ARG A 257 -11.85 0.87 16.16
N PRO A 258 -12.78 0.39 15.31
CA PRO A 258 -13.67 -0.74 15.66
C PRO A 258 -12.95 -1.98 16.20
N HIS A 259 -11.85 -2.38 15.59
CA HIS A 259 -11.07 -3.57 15.93
C HIS A 259 -9.75 -3.27 16.69
N ALA A 260 -9.49 -2.02 17.02
CA ALA A 260 -8.36 -1.69 17.88
C ALA A 260 -8.61 -2.15 19.33
N PRO A 261 -7.55 -2.49 20.08
CA PRO A 261 -7.69 -2.81 21.50
C PRO A 261 -8.36 -1.68 22.28
N LYS A 262 -9.04 -2.00 23.38
CA LYS A 262 -9.78 -1.03 24.20
C LYS A 262 -9.44 -1.18 25.69
N GLY A 263 -9.56 -0.08 26.45
CA GLY A 263 -9.31 -0.07 27.89
C GLY A 263 -7.89 -0.55 28.23
N GLU A 264 -7.76 -1.44 29.21
CA GLU A 264 -6.44 -1.98 29.65
C GLU A 264 -5.69 -2.69 28.51
N GLN A 265 -6.40 -3.34 27.59
CA GLN A 265 -5.75 -3.97 26.42
C GLN A 265 -5.11 -2.93 25.51
N TRP A 266 -5.67 -1.73 25.40
CA TRP A 266 -5.05 -0.62 24.66
C TRP A 266 -3.74 -0.18 25.31
N ASP A 267 -3.73 -0.02 26.63
CA ASP A 267 -2.54 0.42 27.36
C ASP A 267 -1.40 -0.60 27.23
N GLU A 268 -1.70 -1.89 27.33
CA GLU A 268 -0.74 -2.98 27.13
C GLU A 268 -0.24 -3.02 25.65
N ALA A 269 -1.13 -2.84 24.70
CA ALA A 269 -0.77 -2.81 23.28
C ALA A 269 0.18 -1.63 22.99
N VAL A 270 -0.13 -0.42 23.43
CA VAL A 270 0.72 0.76 23.23
C VAL A 270 2.09 0.57 23.90
N LYS A 271 2.13 -0.03 25.11
CA LYS A 271 3.39 -0.35 25.76
C LYS A 271 4.26 -1.30 24.93
N TYR A 272 3.67 -2.32 24.33
CA TYR A 272 4.36 -3.22 23.42
C TYR A 272 4.74 -2.50 22.11
N TRP A 273 3.84 -1.78 21.47
CA TRP A 273 4.08 -1.08 20.20
C TRP A 273 5.24 -0.07 20.27
N ARG A 274 5.46 0.57 21.44
CA ARG A 274 6.62 1.45 21.67
C ARG A 274 7.95 0.71 21.60
N THR A 275 8.00 -0.60 21.74
CA THR A 275 9.22 -1.41 21.60
C THR A 275 9.55 -1.74 20.14
N LEU A 276 8.56 -1.59 19.23
CA LEU A 276 8.67 -1.88 17.82
C LEU A 276 9.37 -0.76 17.06
N ARG A 277 10.66 -0.64 17.29
CA ARG A 277 11.57 0.25 16.59
C ARG A 277 12.88 -0.46 16.34
N THR A 278 13.60 -0.07 15.32
CA THR A 278 14.95 -0.55 15.07
C THR A 278 15.87 -0.14 16.22
N ASP A 279 16.69 -1.07 16.71
CA ASP A 279 17.66 -0.80 17.76
C ASP A 279 18.73 0.18 17.27
N ASP A 280 19.29 1.00 18.17
CA ASP A 280 20.20 2.08 17.79
C ASP A 280 21.48 1.56 17.09
N ASP A 281 21.97 0.37 17.48
CA ASP A 281 23.15 -0.28 16.92
C ASP A 281 22.81 -1.34 15.83
N ALA A 282 21.56 -1.43 15.39
CA ALA A 282 21.18 -2.34 14.32
C ALA A 282 21.76 -1.89 12.98
N THR A 283 22.16 -2.88 12.17
CA THR A 283 22.71 -2.63 10.83
C THR A 283 21.71 -3.06 9.77
N PHE A 284 21.61 -2.28 8.71
CA PHE A 284 20.85 -2.61 7.51
C PHE A 284 21.77 -3.18 6.44
N ASP A 285 21.23 -4.03 5.57
CA ASP A 285 21.98 -4.55 4.40
C ASP A 285 22.27 -3.46 3.36
N ALA A 286 21.44 -2.41 3.32
CA ALA A 286 21.63 -1.24 2.47
C ALA A 286 21.02 0.02 3.12
N GLU A 287 21.52 1.19 2.72
CA GLU A 287 21.00 2.49 3.18
C GLU A 287 20.89 3.50 2.05
N ILE A 288 19.82 4.30 2.09
CA ILE A 288 19.56 5.42 1.20
C ILE A 288 19.27 6.65 2.06
N ARG A 289 19.79 7.81 1.65
CA ARG A 289 19.51 9.09 2.30
C ARG A 289 19.00 10.11 1.30
N LEU A 290 17.96 10.84 1.71
CA LEU A 290 17.40 11.97 0.98
C LEU A 290 17.30 13.18 1.91
N ASP A 291 17.48 14.36 1.33
CA ASP A 291 17.28 15.66 1.98
C ASP A 291 15.90 16.19 1.56
N ALA A 292 14.94 16.15 2.48
CA ALA A 292 13.57 16.58 2.23
C ALA A 292 13.49 18.05 1.78
N SER A 293 14.40 18.91 2.24
CA SER A 293 14.43 20.32 1.88
C SER A 293 14.77 20.58 0.42
N LYS A 294 15.32 19.59 -0.28
CA LYS A 294 15.67 19.66 -1.70
C LYS A 294 14.61 19.04 -2.60
N LEU A 295 13.66 18.30 -2.02
CA LEU A 295 12.58 17.73 -2.81
C LEU A 295 11.64 18.81 -3.35
N THR A 296 11.14 18.58 -4.54
CA THR A 296 10.13 19.39 -5.22
C THR A 296 9.02 18.47 -5.71
N PRO A 297 7.83 18.98 -6.06
CA PRO A 297 6.79 18.14 -6.65
C PRO A 297 7.32 17.31 -7.80
N PHE A 298 6.97 16.02 -7.80
CA PHE A 298 7.53 15.00 -8.67
C PHE A 298 6.44 14.31 -9.50
N VAL A 299 6.72 14.00 -10.76
CA VAL A 299 5.77 13.36 -11.68
C VAL A 299 6.47 12.27 -12.49
N THR A 300 5.69 11.32 -12.99
CA THR A 300 6.16 10.32 -13.96
C THR A 300 5.76 10.77 -15.38
N TRP A 301 6.70 10.67 -16.30
CA TRP A 301 6.49 11.04 -17.72
C TRP A 301 6.25 9.81 -18.60
N GLY A 302 6.62 8.63 -18.12
CA GLY A 302 6.65 7.41 -18.93
C GLY A 302 5.67 6.34 -18.46
N THR A 303 6.00 5.09 -18.72
CA THR A 303 5.14 3.91 -18.54
C THR A 303 5.37 3.17 -17.22
N ASN A 304 6.30 3.64 -16.38
CA ASN A 304 6.55 3.07 -15.05
C ASN A 304 7.04 4.15 -14.07
N PRO A 305 6.91 3.92 -12.74
CA PRO A 305 7.28 4.91 -11.71
C PRO A 305 8.78 5.27 -11.65
N GLY A 306 9.67 4.46 -12.22
CA GLY A 306 11.10 4.78 -12.33
C GLY A 306 11.38 5.90 -13.33
N GLN A 307 10.43 6.18 -14.24
CA GLN A 307 10.51 7.24 -15.24
C GLN A 307 9.95 8.56 -14.68
N GLY A 308 10.51 8.99 -13.56
CA GLY A 308 10.08 10.17 -12.82
C GLY A 308 11.05 11.34 -12.95
N VAL A 309 10.49 12.55 -12.92
CA VAL A 309 11.25 13.81 -12.91
C VAL A 309 10.55 14.85 -12.03
N PRO A 310 11.26 15.89 -11.55
CA PRO A 310 10.61 17.04 -10.94
C PRO A 310 9.58 17.69 -11.87
N LEU A 311 8.44 18.13 -11.35
CA LEU A 311 7.39 18.82 -12.13
C LEU A 311 7.90 20.07 -12.87
N GLY A 312 8.94 20.73 -12.36
CA GLY A 312 9.62 21.84 -13.03
C GLY A 312 10.62 21.44 -14.12
N GLY A 313 10.80 20.14 -14.34
CA GLY A 313 11.73 19.58 -15.33
C GLY A 313 11.14 19.45 -16.74
N VAL A 314 11.83 18.70 -17.55
CA VAL A 314 11.46 18.39 -18.94
C VAL A 314 11.42 16.88 -19.14
N VAL A 315 10.73 16.45 -20.19
CA VAL A 315 10.76 15.06 -20.69
C VAL A 315 12.19 14.71 -21.08
N PRO A 316 12.82 13.68 -20.49
CA PRO A 316 14.19 13.29 -20.81
C PRO A 316 14.29 12.72 -22.24
N ALA A 317 15.47 12.85 -22.86
CA ALA A 317 15.79 12.12 -24.07
C ALA A 317 16.26 10.69 -23.73
N ALA A 318 16.11 9.75 -24.65
CA ALA A 318 16.59 8.39 -24.45
C ALA A 318 18.12 8.35 -24.24
N GLU A 319 18.83 9.26 -24.88
CA GLU A 319 20.29 9.42 -24.80
C GLU A 319 20.79 9.90 -23.43
N ASP A 320 19.90 10.46 -22.59
CA ASP A 320 20.25 10.91 -21.24
C ASP A 320 20.50 9.71 -20.28
N PHE A 321 20.13 8.50 -20.69
CA PHE A 321 20.33 7.28 -19.90
C PHE A 321 21.61 6.56 -20.30
N GLU A 322 22.50 6.31 -19.33
CA GLU A 322 23.78 5.64 -19.55
C GLU A 322 23.61 4.15 -19.87
N ASP A 323 22.70 3.48 -19.14
CA ASP A 323 22.40 2.06 -19.33
C ASP A 323 21.60 1.80 -20.61
N GLU A 324 22.01 0.83 -21.42
CA GLU A 324 21.36 0.49 -22.69
C GLU A 324 19.92 -0.01 -22.52
N VAL A 325 19.64 -0.77 -21.46
CA VAL A 325 18.30 -1.26 -21.15
C VAL A 325 17.38 -0.11 -20.77
N ALA A 326 17.86 0.81 -19.92
CA ALA A 326 17.14 2.01 -19.53
C ALA A 326 16.89 2.94 -20.73
N ARG A 327 17.90 3.11 -21.60
CA ARG A 327 17.79 3.88 -22.85
C ARG A 327 16.71 3.32 -23.79
N SER A 328 16.74 2.00 -24.01
CA SER A 328 15.74 1.32 -24.85
C SER A 328 14.34 1.40 -24.23
N ALA A 329 14.22 1.29 -22.91
CA ALA A 329 12.93 1.45 -22.21
C ALA A 329 12.42 2.89 -22.31
N ALA A 330 13.29 3.89 -22.18
CA ALA A 330 12.92 5.29 -22.34
C ALA A 330 12.45 5.60 -23.77
N ALA A 331 13.14 5.11 -24.80
CA ALA A 331 12.74 5.30 -26.19
C ALA A 331 11.32 4.73 -26.46
N ARG A 332 11.03 3.50 -25.98
CA ARG A 332 9.69 2.91 -26.11
C ARG A 332 8.63 3.66 -25.33
N ALA A 333 8.98 4.17 -24.12
CA ALA A 333 8.06 4.95 -23.32
C ALA A 333 7.70 6.28 -23.99
N LEU A 334 8.70 6.98 -24.56
CA LEU A 334 8.48 8.23 -25.32
C LEU A 334 7.55 8.01 -26.52
N GLU A 335 7.78 6.94 -27.28
CA GLU A 335 6.91 6.56 -28.40
C GLU A 335 5.49 6.24 -27.93
N TYR A 336 5.33 5.40 -26.89
CA TYR A 336 4.03 5.00 -26.36
C TYR A 336 3.23 6.18 -25.80
N MET A 337 3.89 7.09 -25.10
CA MET A 337 3.28 8.27 -24.47
C MET A 337 3.12 9.45 -25.43
N ASP A 338 3.61 9.33 -26.67
CA ASP A 338 3.64 10.40 -27.67
C ASP A 338 4.28 11.69 -27.16
N LEU A 339 5.42 11.54 -26.46
CA LEU A 339 6.14 12.65 -25.84
C LEU A 339 7.42 13.00 -26.61
N THR A 340 7.63 14.30 -26.81
CA THR A 340 8.86 14.82 -27.40
C THR A 340 9.86 15.19 -26.30
N PRO A 341 11.13 14.68 -26.36
CA PRO A 341 12.18 15.09 -25.43
C PRO A 341 12.36 16.61 -25.37
N GLY A 342 12.63 17.12 -24.17
CA GLY A 342 12.76 18.55 -23.93
C GLY A 342 11.44 19.31 -23.70
N THR A 343 10.28 18.67 -23.89
CA THR A 343 8.98 19.25 -23.54
C THR A 343 8.92 19.47 -22.02
N LYS A 344 8.53 20.68 -21.59
CA LYS A 344 8.34 20.95 -20.15
C LYS A 344 7.18 20.12 -19.61
N MET A 345 7.36 19.52 -18.44
CA MET A 345 6.32 18.67 -17.83
C MET A 345 4.99 19.42 -17.64
N ARG A 346 5.05 20.73 -17.38
CA ARG A 346 3.85 21.57 -17.21
C ARG A 346 3.12 21.92 -18.50
N ASP A 347 3.75 21.71 -19.65
CA ASP A 347 3.19 22.03 -20.96
C ASP A 347 2.50 20.80 -21.61
N ILE A 348 2.61 19.62 -20.98
CA ILE A 348 1.96 18.39 -21.44
C ILE A 348 0.45 18.51 -21.21
N PRO A 349 -0.39 18.35 -22.27
CA PRO A 349 -1.84 18.40 -22.11
C PRO A 349 -2.35 17.22 -21.28
N ILE A 350 -3.45 17.42 -20.56
CA ILE A 350 -4.10 16.42 -19.71
C ILE A 350 -5.52 16.19 -20.21
N ASP A 351 -5.82 14.96 -20.62
CA ASP A 351 -7.16 14.54 -21.07
C ASP A 351 -8.01 13.99 -19.93
N THR A 352 -7.36 13.26 -19.01
CA THR A 352 -8.07 12.63 -17.89
C THR A 352 -7.30 12.81 -16.58
N VAL A 353 -8.05 13.17 -15.53
CA VAL A 353 -7.57 13.20 -14.15
C VAL A 353 -8.27 12.09 -13.37
N PHE A 354 -7.50 11.23 -12.74
CA PHE A 354 -8.02 10.23 -11.82
C PHE A 354 -7.48 10.52 -10.40
N LEU A 355 -8.39 10.80 -9.48
CA LEU A 355 -8.10 10.98 -8.07
C LEU A 355 -8.69 9.80 -7.30
N GLY A 356 -7.83 8.94 -6.77
CA GLY A 356 -8.30 7.72 -6.10
C GLY A 356 -7.21 6.69 -5.89
N SER A 357 -7.60 5.42 -5.89
CA SER A 357 -6.79 4.22 -5.67
C SER A 357 -6.36 4.02 -4.21
N CYS A 358 -5.73 2.85 -3.92
CA CYS A 358 -5.19 2.55 -2.59
C CYS A 358 -4.08 3.51 -2.16
N THR A 359 -3.43 4.18 -3.11
CA THR A 359 -2.33 5.12 -2.85
C THR A 359 -2.84 6.44 -2.30
N ASN A 360 -3.83 7.07 -2.95
CA ASN A 360 -4.28 8.43 -2.66
C ASN A 360 -5.81 8.60 -2.81
N GLY A 361 -6.60 7.72 -2.22
CA GLY A 361 -8.06 7.81 -2.16
C GLY A 361 -8.62 7.99 -0.74
N ARG A 362 -7.81 8.44 0.22
CA ARG A 362 -8.21 8.64 1.62
C ARG A 362 -8.76 10.06 1.82
N ILE A 363 -9.40 10.30 2.95
CA ILE A 363 -10.05 11.60 3.22
C ILE A 363 -9.09 12.79 3.15
N GLU A 364 -7.84 12.62 3.59
CA GLU A 364 -6.82 13.67 3.52
C GLU A 364 -6.50 14.04 2.07
N ASP A 365 -6.38 13.05 1.19
CA ASP A 365 -6.13 13.26 -0.25
C ASP A 365 -7.28 14.04 -0.90
N LEU A 366 -8.51 13.67 -0.58
CA LEU A 366 -9.71 14.35 -1.09
C LEU A 366 -9.79 15.81 -0.59
N ARG A 367 -9.49 16.06 0.68
CA ARG A 367 -9.45 17.42 1.23
C ARG A 367 -8.42 18.30 0.52
N LEU A 368 -7.19 17.80 0.35
CA LEU A 368 -6.12 18.52 -0.34
C LEU A 368 -6.48 18.82 -1.81
N ALA A 369 -7.06 17.87 -2.51
CA ALA A 369 -7.50 18.07 -3.89
C ALA A 369 -8.67 19.05 -3.97
N ALA A 370 -9.62 19.00 -3.04
CA ALA A 370 -10.74 19.94 -2.97
C ALA A 370 -10.27 21.38 -2.73
N GLU A 371 -9.25 21.60 -1.89
CA GLU A 371 -8.65 22.94 -1.70
C GLU A 371 -8.11 23.52 -3.01
N VAL A 372 -7.52 22.68 -3.86
CA VAL A 372 -6.98 23.12 -5.17
C VAL A 372 -8.09 23.48 -6.16
N ILE A 373 -9.19 22.69 -6.19
CA ILE A 373 -10.21 22.83 -7.24
C ILE A 373 -11.37 23.74 -6.82
N LYS A 374 -11.53 24.03 -5.54
CA LYS A 374 -12.63 24.84 -5.02
C LYS A 374 -12.75 26.20 -5.72
N GLY A 375 -13.95 26.48 -6.24
CA GLY A 375 -14.24 27.72 -6.98
C GLY A 375 -13.63 27.77 -8.39
N ARG A 376 -13.15 26.66 -8.90
CA ARG A 376 -12.64 26.51 -10.27
C ARG A 376 -13.49 25.51 -11.05
N HIS A 377 -13.27 25.46 -12.35
CA HIS A 377 -13.86 24.46 -13.23
C HIS A 377 -12.75 23.64 -13.92
N ILE A 378 -13.04 22.37 -14.18
CA ILE A 378 -12.20 21.50 -14.99
C ILE A 378 -12.13 22.10 -16.40
N ALA A 379 -10.94 22.06 -17.02
CA ALA A 379 -10.76 22.58 -18.38
C ALA A 379 -11.66 21.82 -19.38
N GLU A 380 -12.16 22.54 -20.37
CA GLU A 380 -12.94 21.93 -21.46
C GLU A 380 -12.11 20.83 -22.15
N GLY A 381 -12.72 19.67 -22.39
CA GLY A 381 -12.05 18.49 -22.95
C GLY A 381 -11.34 17.61 -21.92
N THR A 382 -11.18 18.07 -20.67
CA THR A 382 -10.60 17.21 -19.61
C THR A 382 -11.70 16.53 -18.81
N ARG A 383 -11.55 15.24 -18.57
CA ARG A 383 -12.41 14.43 -17.70
C ARG A 383 -11.76 14.25 -16.34
N MET A 384 -12.49 14.40 -15.24
CA MET A 384 -11.97 14.11 -13.90
C MET A 384 -12.86 13.11 -13.16
N LEU A 385 -12.23 12.02 -12.68
CA LEU A 385 -12.88 11.01 -11.86
C LEU A 385 -12.35 11.11 -10.43
N VAL A 386 -13.26 11.14 -9.47
CA VAL A 386 -12.93 11.13 -8.04
C VAL A 386 -13.50 9.86 -7.43
N VAL A 387 -12.61 8.95 -7.02
CA VAL A 387 -12.94 7.62 -6.53
C VAL A 387 -12.43 7.47 -5.10
N PRO A 388 -13.29 7.65 -4.09
CA PRO A 388 -12.90 7.45 -2.68
C PRO A 388 -12.42 6.01 -2.43
N GLY A 389 -11.46 5.85 -1.51
CA GLY A 389 -10.86 4.54 -1.23
C GLY A 389 -11.78 3.57 -0.49
N SER A 390 -12.86 4.05 0.13
CA SER A 390 -13.87 3.21 0.79
C SER A 390 -15.21 3.91 0.88
N ALA A 391 -16.28 3.15 1.15
CA ALA A 391 -17.61 3.69 1.41
C ALA A 391 -17.60 4.67 2.60
N ARG A 392 -16.85 4.38 3.66
CA ARG A 392 -16.71 5.31 4.81
C ARG A 392 -16.01 6.62 4.41
N VAL A 393 -14.93 6.55 3.63
CA VAL A 393 -14.26 7.76 3.13
C VAL A 393 -15.22 8.57 2.27
N ARG A 394 -16.00 7.90 1.42
CA ARG A 394 -17.03 8.55 0.59
C ARG A 394 -18.09 9.24 1.44
N LEU A 395 -18.63 8.57 2.44
CA LEU A 395 -19.64 9.14 3.34
C LEU A 395 -19.07 10.33 4.12
N GLN A 396 -17.87 10.21 4.68
CA GLN A 396 -17.21 11.30 5.39
C GLN A 396 -16.96 12.50 4.46
N ALA A 397 -16.51 12.27 3.23
CA ALA A 397 -16.30 13.33 2.26
C ALA A 397 -17.61 14.09 1.93
N MET A 398 -18.73 13.36 1.84
CA MET A 398 -20.06 13.94 1.64
C MET A 398 -20.53 14.74 2.87
N GLU A 399 -20.31 14.23 4.08
CA GLU A 399 -20.59 14.96 5.32
C GLU A 399 -19.79 16.28 5.41
N GLU A 400 -18.59 16.32 4.86
CA GLU A 400 -17.72 17.51 4.79
C GLU A 400 -18.03 18.41 3.56
N GLY A 401 -18.94 18.00 2.67
CA GLY A 401 -19.33 18.75 1.45
C GLY A 401 -18.25 18.73 0.35
N LEU A 402 -17.31 17.76 0.40
CA LEU A 402 -16.26 17.65 -0.61
C LEU A 402 -16.80 17.18 -1.96
N ASP A 403 -17.80 16.31 -1.96
CA ASP A 403 -18.51 15.85 -3.16
C ASP A 403 -19.14 17.03 -3.95
N GLU A 404 -19.73 17.99 -3.23
CA GLU A 404 -20.26 19.21 -3.83
C GLU A 404 -19.15 20.06 -4.48
N VAL A 405 -17.99 20.19 -3.83
CA VAL A 405 -16.84 20.92 -4.39
C VAL A 405 -16.39 20.29 -5.71
N PHE A 406 -16.26 18.95 -5.75
CA PHE A 406 -15.84 18.25 -6.96
C PHE A 406 -16.88 18.29 -8.07
N THR A 407 -18.16 18.06 -7.76
CA THR A 407 -19.23 18.07 -8.75
C THR A 407 -19.49 19.47 -9.33
N GLN A 408 -19.40 20.52 -8.49
CA GLN A 408 -19.49 21.92 -8.98
C GLN A 408 -18.33 22.27 -9.90
N ALA A 409 -17.16 21.69 -9.71
CA ALA A 409 -16.02 21.84 -10.61
C ALA A 409 -16.18 21.05 -11.92
N GLY A 410 -17.16 20.14 -12.03
CA GLY A 410 -17.40 19.30 -13.21
C GLY A 410 -16.78 17.91 -13.11
N ALA A 411 -16.29 17.48 -11.93
CA ALA A 411 -15.77 16.14 -11.73
C ALA A 411 -16.89 15.09 -11.55
N GLU A 412 -16.59 13.86 -11.92
CA GLU A 412 -17.45 12.71 -11.66
C GLU A 412 -17.17 12.16 -10.25
N TRP A 413 -18.15 12.31 -9.35
CA TRP A 413 -18.11 11.73 -8.02
C TRP A 413 -18.58 10.27 -8.07
N ARG A 414 -17.72 9.34 -7.61
CA ARG A 414 -17.92 7.91 -7.80
C ARG A 414 -18.03 7.13 -6.50
N GLY A 415 -18.40 5.85 -6.59
CA GLY A 415 -18.30 4.86 -5.52
C GLY A 415 -16.85 4.46 -5.25
N ALA A 416 -16.64 3.68 -4.17
CA ALA A 416 -15.33 3.15 -3.83
C ALA A 416 -14.95 1.96 -4.72
N GLY A 417 -13.68 1.90 -5.13
CA GLY A 417 -13.13 0.81 -5.92
C GLY A 417 -11.63 1.01 -6.16
N CYS A 418 -10.93 -0.09 -6.47
CA CYS A 418 -9.49 -0.06 -6.73
C CYS A 418 -9.14 0.25 -8.19
#